data_1ca7bcee69ec82799efcb6b55802716d
#
_entry.id   1ca7bcee69ec82799efcb6b55802716d
#
_cell.length_a   1.000
_cell.length_b   1.000
_cell.length_c   1.000
_cell.angle_alpha   90.00
_cell.angle_beta   90.00
_cell.angle_gamma   90.00
#
_symmetry.space_group_name_H-M   'P 1'
#
loop_
_entity.id
_entity.type
_entity.pdbx_description
1 polymer ?
#
loop_
_entity_poly.entity_id
_entity_poly.type
_entity_poly.pdbx_seq_one_letter_code
_entity_poly.pdbx_strand_id
1 'polypeptide(L)'
;MRIAVIGANGQLGTDLVKVFGEDPYFEVIPLTHRNLDVTIPRTLKILKELKPDVIINTAAYVRVDDAEIYPGKAFEVNAIGALNVARIAEEINAVNVYISTDYVFDGEKGEPYTEEDVPNPINVYGASKYAGEIFTRNYSRKHYVIRVASLYGKAGASGKGGNFIEWVIERARQGKELRIVADQFMSPTYTVDVARTLREFLKVQPEWGVYHMVNEGHCSWYEFTKAIFEILGWDVDVKPIKSSELNRLAKRPRVSALENEKLKKSGLEMTGWREALEEYLNGERYFQLKAE
;
A
#
# COMPACT_ATOMS: atom_id res chain seq x y z
N MET A 1 9.69 2.94 -21.88
CA MET A 1 9.57 1.74 -21.01
C MET A 1 8.10 1.37 -20.90
N ARG A 2 7.75 0.12 -21.19
CA ARG A 2 6.36 -0.39 -21.14
C ARG A 2 6.05 -0.96 -19.76
N ILE A 3 5.02 -0.47 -19.11
CA ILE A 3 4.67 -0.86 -17.73
C ILE A 3 3.27 -1.44 -17.67
N ALA A 4 3.13 -2.70 -17.27
CA ALA A 4 1.85 -3.30 -16.95
C ALA A 4 1.51 -3.09 -15.47
N VAL A 5 0.39 -2.43 -15.16
CA VAL A 5 -0.10 -2.23 -13.81
C VAL A 5 -1.27 -3.19 -13.56
N ILE A 6 -1.03 -4.26 -12.81
CA ILE A 6 -2.07 -5.21 -12.38
C ILE A 6 -2.80 -4.63 -11.17
N GLY A 7 -4.14 -4.64 -11.20
CA GLY A 7 -4.96 -3.98 -10.19
C GLY A 7 -5.11 -2.46 -10.43
N ALA A 8 -5.06 -2.05 -11.70
CA ALA A 8 -5.06 -0.66 -12.17
C ALA A 8 -6.23 0.22 -11.67
N ASN A 9 -7.33 -0.39 -11.25
CA ASN A 9 -8.50 0.30 -10.68
C ASN A 9 -8.55 0.25 -9.14
N GLY A 10 -7.51 -0.25 -8.49
CA GLY A 10 -7.33 -0.20 -7.03
C GLY A 10 -6.81 1.16 -6.56
N GLN A 11 -6.73 1.36 -5.24
CA GLN A 11 -6.31 2.63 -4.64
C GLN A 11 -4.93 3.09 -5.15
N LEU A 12 -3.90 2.26 -5.03
CA LEU A 12 -2.56 2.56 -5.54
C LEU A 12 -2.50 2.44 -7.07
N GLY A 13 -3.16 1.43 -7.65
CA GLY A 13 -3.15 1.20 -9.10
C GLY A 13 -3.63 2.38 -9.92
N THR A 14 -4.68 3.07 -9.46
CA THR A 14 -5.21 4.27 -10.13
C THR A 14 -4.19 5.40 -10.17
N ASP A 15 -3.51 5.66 -9.05
CA ASP A 15 -2.51 6.72 -8.98
C ASP A 15 -1.23 6.35 -9.75
N LEU A 16 -0.83 5.08 -9.77
CA LEU A 16 0.25 4.59 -10.63
C LEU A 16 -0.07 4.84 -12.11
N VAL A 17 -1.24 4.43 -12.57
CA VAL A 17 -1.65 4.64 -13.98
C VAL A 17 -1.62 6.12 -14.34
N LYS A 18 -2.12 6.99 -13.46
CA LYS A 18 -2.12 8.44 -13.68
C LYS A 18 -0.70 9.01 -13.72
N VAL A 19 0.09 8.82 -12.67
CA VAL A 19 1.42 9.44 -12.51
C VAL A 19 2.41 8.95 -13.58
N PHE A 20 2.39 7.66 -13.92
CA PHE A 20 3.25 7.14 -14.98
C PHE A 20 2.76 7.58 -16.37
N GLY A 21 1.43 7.72 -16.55
CA GLY A 21 0.84 8.19 -17.83
C GLY A 21 1.12 9.66 -18.16
N GLU A 22 1.49 10.47 -17.15
CA GLU A 22 1.91 11.86 -17.32
C GLU A 22 3.37 12.00 -17.82
N ASP A 23 4.17 10.92 -17.76
CA ASP A 23 5.57 10.92 -18.15
C ASP A 23 5.77 10.17 -19.50
N PRO A 24 6.15 10.85 -20.58
CA PRO A 24 6.30 10.24 -21.92
C PRO A 24 7.37 9.15 -22.01
N TYR A 25 8.23 9.01 -20.98
CA TYR A 25 9.19 7.92 -20.88
C TYR A 25 8.50 6.55 -20.71
N PHE A 26 7.26 6.54 -20.22
CA PHE A 26 6.51 5.33 -19.91
C PHE A 26 5.27 5.15 -20.81
N GLU A 27 5.10 3.95 -21.33
CA GLU A 27 3.85 3.46 -21.93
C GLU A 27 3.13 2.60 -20.89
N VAL A 28 2.01 3.09 -20.36
CA VAL A 28 1.28 2.43 -19.26
C VAL A 28 0.20 1.51 -19.82
N ILE A 29 0.18 0.27 -19.38
CA ILE A 29 -0.79 -0.76 -19.73
C ILE A 29 -1.62 -1.07 -18.47
N PRO A 30 -2.82 -0.47 -18.30
CA PRO A 30 -3.66 -0.72 -17.13
C PRO A 30 -4.38 -2.07 -17.26
N LEU A 31 -4.18 -2.95 -16.28
CA LEU A 31 -4.82 -4.26 -16.22
C LEU A 31 -5.69 -4.34 -14.95
N THR A 32 -6.99 -4.39 -15.17
CA THR A 32 -7.97 -4.59 -14.09
C THR A 32 -8.22 -6.08 -13.85
N HIS A 33 -8.92 -6.42 -12.77
CA HIS A 33 -9.33 -7.81 -12.51
C HIS A 33 -10.13 -8.44 -13.66
N ARG A 34 -10.84 -7.64 -14.48
CA ARG A 34 -11.56 -8.14 -15.66
C ARG A 34 -10.63 -8.60 -16.77
N ASN A 35 -9.46 -7.97 -16.89
CA ASN A 35 -8.47 -8.31 -17.91
C ASN A 35 -7.54 -9.45 -17.45
N LEU A 36 -7.17 -9.44 -16.16
CA LEU A 36 -6.21 -10.35 -15.59
C LEU A 36 -6.56 -10.63 -14.13
N ASP A 37 -6.81 -11.91 -13.82
CA ASP A 37 -6.93 -12.42 -12.47
C ASP A 37 -5.65 -13.19 -12.13
N VAL A 38 -4.90 -12.70 -11.13
CA VAL A 38 -3.61 -13.29 -10.73
C VAL A 38 -3.73 -14.72 -10.23
N THR A 39 -4.92 -15.15 -9.80
CA THR A 39 -5.19 -16.51 -9.32
C THR A 39 -5.41 -17.51 -10.46
N ILE A 40 -5.70 -17.01 -11.68
CA ILE A 40 -6.04 -17.83 -12.86
C ILE A 40 -4.89 -17.78 -13.88
N PRO A 41 -4.00 -18.78 -13.93
CA PRO A 41 -2.80 -18.76 -14.79
C PRO A 41 -3.06 -18.46 -16.28
N ARG A 42 -4.21 -18.90 -16.81
CA ARG A 42 -4.57 -18.65 -18.23
C ARG A 42 -4.74 -17.17 -18.55
N THR A 43 -5.18 -16.33 -17.58
CA THR A 43 -5.39 -14.89 -17.78
C THR A 43 -4.06 -14.14 -17.85
N LEU A 44 -3.00 -14.66 -17.20
CA LEU A 44 -1.67 -14.05 -17.24
C LEU A 44 -0.98 -14.18 -18.61
N LYS A 45 -1.51 -15.02 -19.52
CA LYS A 45 -0.96 -15.13 -20.90
C LYS A 45 -0.97 -13.80 -21.63
N ILE A 46 -1.89 -12.88 -21.29
CA ILE A 46 -1.93 -11.52 -21.84
C ILE A 46 -0.59 -10.77 -21.63
N LEU A 47 0.14 -11.02 -20.56
CA LEU A 47 1.44 -10.41 -20.31
C LEU A 47 2.51 -10.88 -21.31
N LYS A 48 2.41 -12.12 -21.81
CA LYS A 48 3.29 -12.64 -22.87
C LYS A 48 3.03 -11.96 -24.23
N GLU A 49 1.78 -11.60 -24.49
CA GLU A 49 1.37 -10.90 -25.71
C GLU A 49 1.78 -9.42 -25.64
N LEU A 50 1.54 -8.78 -24.51
CA LEU A 50 1.84 -7.37 -24.26
C LEU A 50 3.34 -7.10 -24.12
N LYS A 51 4.14 -8.07 -23.63
CA LYS A 51 5.59 -7.98 -23.41
C LYS A 51 6.01 -6.68 -22.70
N PRO A 52 5.50 -6.40 -21.49
CA PRO A 52 5.93 -5.23 -20.75
C PRO A 52 7.38 -5.38 -20.29
N ASP A 53 8.10 -4.25 -20.15
CA ASP A 53 9.43 -4.23 -19.54
C ASP A 53 9.34 -4.39 -18.02
N VAL A 54 8.25 -3.88 -17.41
CA VAL A 54 7.98 -3.90 -15.97
C VAL A 54 6.55 -4.34 -15.72
N ILE A 55 6.34 -5.20 -14.73
CA ILE A 55 5.04 -5.58 -14.20
C ILE A 55 4.94 -5.06 -12.77
N ILE A 56 3.99 -4.17 -12.49
CA ILE A 56 3.69 -3.72 -11.12
C ILE A 56 2.44 -4.44 -10.66
N ASN A 57 2.61 -5.37 -9.70
CA ASN A 57 1.52 -6.15 -9.13
C ASN A 57 0.97 -5.50 -7.87
N THR A 58 -0.17 -4.81 -8.00
CA THR A 58 -0.91 -4.23 -6.87
C THR A 58 -2.12 -5.07 -6.45
N ALA A 59 -2.36 -6.20 -7.13
CA ALA A 59 -3.46 -7.09 -6.78
C ALA A 59 -3.26 -7.68 -5.38
N ALA A 60 -4.24 -7.51 -4.50
CA ALA A 60 -4.18 -8.02 -3.14
C ALA A 60 -5.56 -8.24 -2.53
N TYR A 61 -5.67 -9.26 -1.69
CA TYR A 61 -6.76 -9.43 -0.74
C TYR A 61 -6.43 -8.63 0.52
N VAL A 62 -7.05 -7.45 0.68
CA VAL A 62 -6.65 -6.42 1.68
C VAL A 62 -7.54 -6.37 2.93
N ARG A 63 -8.55 -7.24 3.03
CA ARG A 63 -9.48 -7.29 4.16
C ARG A 63 -8.88 -8.10 5.30
N VAL A 64 -8.22 -7.43 6.24
CA VAL A 64 -7.40 -8.05 7.29
C VAL A 64 -8.21 -9.00 8.18
N ASP A 65 -9.39 -8.55 8.67
CA ASP A 65 -10.25 -9.40 9.51
C ASP A 65 -10.91 -10.53 8.70
N ASP A 66 -11.33 -10.26 7.46
CA ASP A 66 -11.89 -11.29 6.57
C ASP A 66 -10.85 -12.37 6.22
N ALA A 67 -9.56 -12.02 6.20
CA ALA A 67 -8.49 -12.98 5.94
C ALA A 67 -8.40 -14.06 7.05
N GLU A 68 -8.71 -13.72 8.30
CA GLU A 68 -8.79 -14.70 9.38
C GLU A 68 -9.95 -15.71 9.16
N ILE A 69 -11.05 -15.25 8.54
CA ILE A 69 -12.21 -16.11 8.24
C ILE A 69 -11.96 -16.94 6.98
N TYR A 70 -11.30 -16.33 5.97
CA TYR A 70 -11.08 -16.94 4.64
C TYR A 70 -9.59 -17.00 4.28
N PRO A 71 -8.76 -17.71 5.07
CA PRO A 71 -7.31 -17.74 4.85
C PRO A 71 -6.92 -18.23 3.46
N GLY A 72 -7.64 -19.23 2.93
CA GLY A 72 -7.42 -19.75 1.58
C GLY A 72 -7.48 -18.66 0.51
N LYS A 73 -8.48 -17.75 0.57
CA LYS A 73 -8.59 -16.64 -0.38
C LYS A 73 -7.44 -15.63 -0.26
N ALA A 74 -7.02 -15.34 0.97
CA ALA A 74 -5.90 -14.43 1.20
C ALA A 74 -4.61 -15.01 0.59
N PHE A 75 -4.30 -16.27 0.84
CA PHE A 75 -3.12 -16.94 0.27
C PHE A 75 -3.25 -17.14 -1.24
N GLU A 76 -4.43 -17.45 -1.76
CA GLU A 76 -4.65 -17.60 -3.20
C GLU A 76 -4.30 -16.32 -3.96
N VAL A 77 -4.78 -15.16 -3.50
CA VAL A 77 -4.51 -13.87 -4.16
C VAL A 77 -3.09 -13.38 -3.86
N ASN A 78 -2.72 -13.30 -2.56
CA ASN A 78 -1.51 -12.61 -2.13
C ASN A 78 -0.24 -13.44 -2.33
N ALA A 79 -0.32 -14.76 -2.22
CA ALA A 79 0.81 -15.67 -2.35
C ALA A 79 0.84 -16.37 -3.72
N ILE A 80 -0.19 -17.16 -4.04
CA ILE A 80 -0.21 -17.92 -5.32
C ILE A 80 -0.32 -16.96 -6.51
N GLY A 81 -1.12 -15.88 -6.39
CA GLY A 81 -1.17 -14.82 -7.39
C GLY A 81 0.20 -14.19 -7.64
N ALA A 82 0.96 -13.89 -6.58
CA ALA A 82 2.33 -13.37 -6.69
C ALA A 82 3.28 -14.37 -7.36
N LEU A 83 3.19 -15.67 -7.01
CA LEU A 83 3.96 -16.73 -7.66
C LEU A 83 3.69 -16.79 -9.17
N ASN A 84 2.41 -16.74 -9.55
CA ASN A 84 2.01 -16.78 -10.95
C ASN A 84 2.59 -15.58 -11.73
N VAL A 85 2.52 -14.37 -11.16
CA VAL A 85 3.10 -13.16 -11.77
C VAL A 85 4.62 -13.27 -11.85
N ALA A 86 5.29 -13.75 -10.78
CA ALA A 86 6.75 -13.90 -10.77
C ALA A 86 7.25 -14.86 -11.86
N ARG A 87 6.56 -15.99 -12.07
CA ARG A 87 6.89 -16.95 -13.12
C ARG A 87 6.75 -16.36 -14.53
N ILE A 88 5.67 -15.61 -14.78
CA ILE A 88 5.49 -14.96 -16.08
C ILE A 88 6.51 -13.85 -16.29
N ALA A 89 6.79 -13.03 -15.27
CA ALA A 89 7.82 -11.99 -15.34
C ALA A 89 9.19 -12.57 -15.68
N GLU A 90 9.59 -13.69 -15.04
CA GLU A 90 10.84 -14.39 -15.35
C GLU A 90 10.85 -14.93 -16.79
N GLU A 91 9.75 -15.54 -17.24
CA GLU A 91 9.63 -16.11 -18.59
C GLU A 91 9.77 -15.06 -19.70
N ILE A 92 9.18 -13.87 -19.51
CA ILE A 92 9.26 -12.77 -20.51
C ILE A 92 10.42 -11.81 -20.22
N ASN A 93 11.28 -12.12 -19.23
CA ASN A 93 12.42 -11.30 -18.80
C ASN A 93 12.05 -9.87 -18.34
N ALA A 94 10.84 -9.67 -17.82
CA ALA A 94 10.36 -8.40 -17.28
C ALA A 94 10.81 -8.20 -15.82
N VAL A 95 10.91 -6.94 -15.39
CA VAL A 95 11.07 -6.57 -13.97
C VAL A 95 9.74 -6.81 -13.26
N ASN A 96 9.76 -7.54 -12.15
CA ASN A 96 8.61 -7.81 -11.31
C ASN A 96 8.60 -6.94 -10.06
N VAL A 97 7.65 -6.01 -9.95
CA VAL A 97 7.42 -5.17 -8.77
C VAL A 97 6.23 -5.70 -8.01
N TYR A 98 6.46 -6.22 -6.81
CA TYR A 98 5.41 -6.72 -5.92
C TYR A 98 5.15 -5.73 -4.79
N ILE A 99 3.92 -5.24 -4.67
CA ILE A 99 3.52 -4.36 -3.57
C ILE A 99 3.17 -5.20 -2.34
N SER A 100 3.98 -5.06 -1.29
CA SER A 100 3.82 -5.73 0.00
C SER A 100 3.31 -4.77 1.08
N THR A 101 3.46 -5.11 2.36
CA THR A 101 2.85 -4.43 3.49
C THR A 101 3.77 -4.39 4.72
N ASP A 102 3.56 -3.39 5.58
CA ASP A 102 4.10 -3.31 6.93
C ASP A 102 3.63 -4.47 7.86
N TYR A 103 2.50 -5.10 7.55
CA TYR A 103 1.96 -6.23 8.34
C TYR A 103 2.78 -7.52 8.22
N VAL A 104 3.89 -7.51 7.49
CA VAL A 104 4.89 -8.59 7.56
C VAL A 104 5.65 -8.60 8.88
N PHE A 105 5.56 -7.55 9.69
CA PHE A 105 6.22 -7.43 10.99
C PHE A 105 5.25 -7.65 12.16
N ASP A 106 5.79 -8.06 13.32
CA ASP A 106 5.02 -8.35 14.53
C ASP A 106 4.63 -7.11 15.35
N GLY A 107 5.37 -6.02 15.21
CA GLY A 107 5.14 -4.78 15.96
C GLY A 107 5.80 -4.71 17.33
N GLU A 108 6.67 -5.68 17.68
CA GLU A 108 7.28 -5.79 19.01
C GLU A 108 8.62 -5.05 19.13
N LYS A 109 9.20 -4.58 18.03
CA LYS A 109 10.49 -3.86 18.01
C LYS A 109 10.45 -2.56 18.82
N GLY A 110 9.28 -1.89 18.87
CA GLY A 110 9.09 -0.62 19.59
C GLY A 110 9.59 0.63 18.85
N GLU A 111 10.18 0.49 17.70
CA GLU A 111 10.66 1.52 16.79
C GLU A 111 10.34 1.14 15.33
N PRO A 112 10.48 2.04 14.34
CA PRO A 112 10.24 1.72 12.94
C PRO A 112 11.11 0.58 12.43
N TYR A 113 10.55 -0.26 11.57
CA TYR A 113 11.25 -1.38 10.93
C TYR A 113 12.00 -0.90 9.68
N THR A 114 13.20 -1.44 9.50
CA THR A 114 14.02 -1.28 8.31
C THR A 114 13.88 -2.47 7.37
N GLU A 115 14.43 -2.40 6.17
CA GLU A 115 14.44 -3.51 5.23
C GLU A 115 15.29 -4.70 5.68
N GLU A 116 16.18 -4.50 6.65
CA GLU A 116 17.04 -5.55 7.22
C GLU A 116 16.36 -6.33 8.37
N ASP A 117 15.26 -5.80 8.92
CA ASP A 117 14.51 -6.50 9.97
C ASP A 117 13.82 -7.75 9.43
N VAL A 118 13.84 -8.80 10.23
CA VAL A 118 13.26 -10.09 9.87
C VAL A 118 11.74 -10.06 9.98
N PRO A 119 10.99 -10.35 8.91
CA PRO A 119 9.53 -10.45 8.98
C PRO A 119 9.04 -11.54 9.93
N ASN A 120 8.03 -11.21 10.73
CA ASN A 120 7.33 -12.11 11.65
C ASN A 120 5.83 -11.75 11.69
N PRO A 121 5.03 -12.04 10.66
CA PRO A 121 3.63 -11.63 10.58
C PRO A 121 2.77 -12.32 11.64
N ILE A 122 1.90 -11.56 12.29
CA ILE A 122 1.04 -12.02 13.40
C ILE A 122 -0.43 -12.21 13.00
N ASN A 123 -0.75 -12.08 11.72
CA ASN A 123 -2.09 -12.28 11.16
C ASN A 123 -2.01 -12.93 9.76
N VAL A 124 -3.13 -13.51 9.33
CA VAL A 124 -3.23 -14.22 8.05
C VAL A 124 -2.93 -13.30 6.86
N TYR A 125 -3.38 -12.04 6.89
CA TYR A 125 -3.08 -11.09 5.82
C TYR A 125 -1.57 -10.87 5.66
N GLY A 126 -0.88 -10.53 6.75
CA GLY A 126 0.57 -10.34 6.75
C GLY A 126 1.32 -11.58 6.30
N ALA A 127 0.94 -12.77 6.82
CA ALA A 127 1.54 -14.05 6.43
C ALA A 127 1.36 -14.34 4.94
N SER A 128 0.16 -14.10 4.38
CA SER A 128 -0.11 -14.29 2.95
C SER A 128 0.69 -13.33 2.07
N LYS A 129 0.86 -12.07 2.50
CA LYS A 129 1.69 -11.08 1.80
C LYS A 129 3.17 -11.44 1.86
N TYR A 130 3.66 -11.87 3.02
CA TYR A 130 5.04 -12.32 3.17
C TYR A 130 5.36 -13.56 2.32
N ALA A 131 4.44 -14.52 2.23
CA ALA A 131 4.57 -15.64 1.30
C ALA A 131 4.71 -15.16 -0.16
N GLY A 132 3.97 -14.11 -0.55
CA GLY A 132 4.11 -13.46 -1.85
C GLY A 132 5.48 -12.83 -2.07
N GLU A 133 6.09 -12.20 -1.04
CA GLU A 133 7.48 -11.70 -1.10
C GLU A 133 8.47 -12.83 -1.38
N ILE A 134 8.34 -13.95 -0.65
CA ILE A 134 9.20 -15.13 -0.81
C ILE A 134 9.11 -15.66 -2.24
N PHE A 135 7.91 -15.80 -2.79
CA PHE A 135 7.73 -16.27 -4.16
C PHE A 135 8.27 -15.27 -5.19
N THR A 136 8.04 -13.98 -5.01
CA THR A 136 8.58 -12.94 -5.89
C THR A 136 10.10 -13.02 -5.95
N ARG A 137 10.78 -13.11 -4.81
CA ARG A 137 12.24 -13.16 -4.70
C ARG A 137 12.83 -14.45 -5.28
N ASN A 138 12.16 -15.58 -5.11
CA ASN A 138 12.70 -16.89 -5.53
C ASN A 138 12.38 -17.26 -6.99
N TYR A 139 11.36 -16.68 -7.58
CA TYR A 139 10.87 -17.03 -8.92
C TYR A 139 11.03 -15.94 -9.97
N SER A 140 11.55 -14.77 -9.60
CA SER A 140 11.87 -13.68 -10.53
C SER A 140 13.23 -13.08 -10.18
N ARG A 141 14.22 -13.23 -11.06
CA ARG A 141 15.58 -12.69 -10.85
C ARG A 141 15.60 -11.16 -10.81
N LYS A 142 14.79 -10.53 -11.67
CA LYS A 142 14.63 -9.08 -11.73
C LYS A 142 13.40 -8.69 -10.92
N HIS A 143 13.56 -8.43 -9.62
CA HIS A 143 12.43 -8.14 -8.76
C HIS A 143 12.67 -6.99 -7.80
N TYR A 144 11.58 -6.31 -7.50
CA TYR A 144 11.47 -5.41 -6.36
C TYR A 144 10.27 -5.82 -5.51
N VAL A 145 10.47 -5.94 -4.22
CA VAL A 145 9.40 -6.03 -3.23
C VAL A 145 9.29 -4.66 -2.57
N ILE A 146 8.17 -4.00 -2.73
CA ILE A 146 7.93 -2.67 -2.17
C ILE A 146 6.95 -2.81 -1.01
N ARG A 147 7.44 -2.65 0.22
CA ARG A 147 6.60 -2.62 1.42
C ARG A 147 6.06 -1.21 1.63
N VAL A 148 4.75 -1.11 1.70
CA VAL A 148 4.01 0.12 1.97
C VAL A 148 3.22 -0.02 3.26
N ALA A 149 2.75 1.08 3.84
CA ALA A 149 1.97 1.07 5.08
C ALA A 149 0.77 2.02 4.98
N SER A 150 -0.35 1.63 5.57
CA SER A 150 -1.52 2.49 5.82
C SER A 150 -1.88 3.42 4.66
N LEU A 151 -1.98 2.86 3.45
CA LEU A 151 -2.22 3.60 2.21
C LEU A 151 -3.55 4.37 2.24
N TYR A 152 -3.52 5.60 1.77
CA TYR A 152 -4.70 6.40 1.45
C TYR A 152 -4.54 7.11 0.09
N GLY A 153 -5.66 7.29 -0.62
CA GLY A 153 -5.70 7.92 -1.93
C GLY A 153 -7.14 8.14 -2.39
N LYS A 154 -7.31 8.94 -3.46
CA LYS A 154 -8.64 9.39 -3.95
C LYS A 154 -9.56 8.27 -4.43
N ALA A 155 -9.01 7.20 -4.97
CA ALA A 155 -9.80 6.07 -5.47
C ALA A 155 -10.41 5.22 -4.35
N GLY A 156 -9.91 5.36 -3.12
CA GLY A 156 -10.29 4.51 -1.99
C GLY A 156 -9.86 3.04 -2.14
N ALA A 157 -9.95 2.28 -1.07
CA ALA A 157 -9.60 0.86 -1.11
C ALA A 157 -10.75 0.04 -1.71
N SER A 158 -10.48 -0.67 -2.81
CA SER A 158 -11.46 -1.56 -3.47
C SER A 158 -12.11 -2.51 -2.47
N GLY A 159 -13.44 -2.51 -2.44
CA GLY A 159 -14.24 -3.38 -1.56
C GLY A 159 -14.31 -2.94 -0.10
N LYS A 160 -13.74 -1.77 0.29
CA LYS A 160 -13.85 -1.20 1.64
C LYS A 160 -14.73 0.04 1.72
N GLY A 161 -15.17 0.58 0.57
CA GLY A 161 -16.07 1.77 0.54
C GLY A 161 -15.38 3.08 0.90
N GLY A 162 -14.10 3.25 0.54
CA GLY A 162 -13.31 4.43 0.85
C GLY A 162 -12.04 4.12 1.64
N ASN A 163 -11.40 5.13 2.19
CA ASN A 163 -10.24 5.03 3.06
C ASN A 163 -10.54 5.53 4.48
N PHE A 164 -9.57 5.41 5.38
CA PHE A 164 -9.72 5.81 6.78
C PHE A 164 -10.05 7.31 6.94
N ILE A 165 -9.45 8.18 6.14
CA ILE A 165 -9.67 9.64 6.20
C ILE A 165 -11.12 9.97 5.86
N GLU A 166 -11.65 9.37 4.80
CA GLU A 166 -13.06 9.54 4.40
C GLU A 166 -14.02 9.06 5.49
N TRP A 167 -13.68 7.93 6.12
CA TRP A 167 -14.49 7.38 7.19
C TRP A 167 -14.55 8.30 8.42
N VAL A 168 -13.42 8.89 8.87
CA VAL A 168 -13.44 9.79 10.04
C VAL A 168 -14.13 11.10 9.73
N ILE A 169 -13.95 11.66 8.53
CA ILE A 169 -14.62 12.89 8.07
C ILE A 169 -16.14 12.68 8.03
N GLU A 170 -16.60 11.60 7.43
CA GLU A 170 -18.03 11.31 7.33
C GLU A 170 -18.68 11.08 8.70
N ARG A 171 -17.99 10.39 9.63
CA ARG A 171 -18.50 10.24 11.00
C ARG A 171 -18.59 11.57 11.74
N ALA A 172 -17.59 12.45 11.59
CA ALA A 172 -17.61 13.78 12.20
C ALA A 172 -18.77 14.62 11.67
N ARG A 173 -19.03 14.62 10.36
CA ARG A 173 -20.17 15.29 9.72
C ARG A 173 -21.52 14.81 10.24
N GLN A 174 -21.61 13.53 10.55
CA GLN A 174 -22.81 12.92 11.12
C GLN A 174 -22.96 13.16 12.63
N GLY A 175 -22.07 13.95 13.26
CA GLY A 175 -22.04 14.18 14.71
C GLY A 175 -21.83 12.90 15.54
N LYS A 176 -21.26 11.85 14.91
CA LYS A 176 -20.99 10.58 15.60
C LYS A 176 -19.68 10.62 16.37
N GLU A 177 -19.68 10.04 17.57
CA GLU A 177 -18.48 9.93 18.40
C GLU A 177 -17.34 9.23 17.63
N LEU A 178 -16.14 9.83 17.73
CA LEU A 178 -14.90 9.29 17.19
C LEU A 178 -14.03 8.71 18.32
N ARG A 179 -14.02 7.38 18.42
CA ARG A 179 -13.16 6.63 19.34
C ARG A 179 -12.04 5.98 18.52
N ILE A 180 -10.82 6.50 18.65
CA ILE A 180 -9.70 6.14 17.77
C ILE A 180 -8.54 5.56 18.57
N VAL A 181 -7.97 4.47 18.05
CA VAL A 181 -6.85 3.76 18.68
C VAL A 181 -5.62 4.66 18.79
N ALA A 182 -5.05 4.78 20.00
CA ALA A 182 -3.89 5.60 20.31
C ALA A 182 -2.61 4.79 20.61
N ASP A 183 -2.71 3.47 20.70
CA ASP A 183 -1.60 2.56 21.02
C ASP A 183 -1.13 1.69 19.84
N GLN A 184 -1.54 2.05 18.61
CA GLN A 184 -1.03 1.46 17.36
C GLN A 184 -0.41 2.56 16.50
N PHE A 185 0.87 2.39 16.14
CA PHE A 185 1.68 3.35 15.38
C PHE A 185 1.97 2.80 13.99
N MET A 186 1.86 3.65 12.97
CA MET A 186 2.03 3.30 11.56
C MET A 186 2.62 4.47 10.78
N SER A 187 3.08 4.24 9.56
CA SER A 187 3.47 5.28 8.62
C SER A 187 2.30 5.53 7.64
N PRO A 188 1.50 6.61 7.82
CA PRO A 188 0.43 6.93 6.87
C PRO A 188 1.04 7.29 5.53
N THR A 189 0.57 6.67 4.44
CA THR A 189 1.25 6.81 3.15
C THR A 189 0.28 7.18 2.03
N TYR A 190 0.55 8.31 1.36
CA TYR A 190 -0.21 8.81 0.23
C TYR A 190 0.16 8.05 -1.05
N THR A 191 -0.83 7.49 -1.72
CA THR A 191 -0.61 6.66 -2.92
C THR A 191 0.00 7.41 -4.10
N VAL A 192 -0.24 8.72 -4.21
CA VAL A 192 0.38 9.56 -5.24
C VAL A 192 1.89 9.70 -5.00
N ASP A 193 2.32 9.84 -3.74
CA ASP A 193 3.74 9.90 -3.41
C ASP A 193 4.44 8.57 -3.68
N VAL A 194 3.80 7.45 -3.34
CA VAL A 194 4.31 6.12 -3.74
C VAL A 194 4.45 6.03 -5.27
N ALA A 195 3.45 6.49 -6.02
CA ALA A 195 3.48 6.44 -7.47
C ALA A 195 4.58 7.34 -8.07
N ARG A 196 4.75 8.56 -7.54
CA ARG A 196 5.82 9.49 -7.94
C ARG A 196 7.21 8.91 -7.66
N THR A 197 7.39 8.40 -6.43
CA THR A 197 8.67 7.82 -6.01
C THR A 197 8.99 6.54 -6.78
N LEU A 198 8.01 5.65 -6.99
CA LEU A 198 8.21 4.42 -7.76
C LEU A 198 8.53 4.71 -9.24
N ARG A 199 7.98 5.80 -9.81
CA ARG A 199 8.32 6.26 -11.15
C ARG A 199 9.81 6.63 -11.25
N GLU A 200 10.33 7.43 -10.33
CA GLU A 200 11.76 7.79 -10.32
C GLU A 200 12.64 6.59 -9.96
N PHE A 201 12.20 5.73 -9.04
CA PHE A 201 12.87 4.49 -8.66
C PHE A 201 13.11 3.56 -9.87
N LEU A 202 12.12 3.42 -10.74
CA LEU A 202 12.25 2.61 -11.95
C LEU A 202 13.17 3.25 -13.02
N LYS A 203 13.40 4.56 -12.97
CA LYS A 203 14.43 5.22 -13.80
C LYS A 203 15.83 5.00 -13.25
N VAL A 204 15.99 5.07 -11.92
CA VAL A 204 17.28 4.85 -11.22
C VAL A 204 17.72 3.39 -11.33
N GLN A 205 16.76 2.45 -11.26
CA GLN A 205 17.00 0.99 -11.28
C GLN A 205 18.04 0.55 -10.25
N PRO A 206 17.81 0.76 -8.94
CA PRO A 206 18.75 0.34 -7.91
C PRO A 206 18.88 -1.19 -7.85
N GLU A 207 19.68 -1.71 -6.93
CA GLU A 207 19.83 -3.16 -6.75
C GLU A 207 18.50 -3.87 -6.49
N TRP A 208 18.36 -5.08 -7.06
CA TRP A 208 17.16 -5.91 -6.84
C TRP A 208 16.98 -6.23 -5.36
N GLY A 209 15.75 -6.27 -4.89
CA GLY A 209 15.49 -6.68 -3.51
C GLY A 209 14.26 -6.05 -2.89
N VAL A 210 14.28 -5.97 -1.56
CA VAL A 210 13.20 -5.42 -0.73
C VAL A 210 13.49 -3.95 -0.41
N TYR A 211 12.46 -3.11 -0.56
CA TYR A 211 12.48 -1.69 -0.25
C TYR A 211 11.24 -1.31 0.57
N HIS A 212 11.38 -0.39 1.47
CA HIS A 212 10.27 0.33 2.08
C HIS A 212 9.97 1.59 1.26
N MET A 213 8.69 1.93 1.11
CA MET A 213 8.27 3.12 0.38
C MET A 213 7.03 3.70 1.08
N VAL A 214 7.28 4.50 2.11
CA VAL A 214 6.28 5.14 2.96
C VAL A 214 6.59 6.61 3.13
N ASN A 215 5.59 7.47 3.38
CA ASN A 215 5.88 8.84 3.77
C ASN A 215 6.68 8.87 5.06
N GLU A 216 7.62 9.80 5.17
CA GLU A 216 8.56 9.90 6.29
C GLU A 216 7.85 10.20 7.62
N GLY A 217 8.34 9.55 8.68
CA GLY A 217 7.78 9.63 10.01
C GLY A 217 6.65 8.63 10.27
N HIS A 218 6.11 8.70 11.46
CA HIS A 218 5.04 7.82 11.92
C HIS A 218 4.17 8.51 12.97
N CYS A 219 2.97 8.02 13.16
CA CYS A 219 2.05 8.47 14.19
C CYS A 219 1.06 7.34 14.56
N SER A 220 0.35 7.53 15.66
CA SER A 220 -0.80 6.67 15.98
C SER A 220 -2.01 7.04 15.11
N TRP A 221 -2.98 6.13 15.00
CA TRP A 221 -4.25 6.43 14.33
C TRP A 221 -4.97 7.62 14.96
N TYR A 222 -4.84 7.80 16.29
CA TYR A 222 -5.39 8.94 17.02
C TYR A 222 -4.74 10.25 16.59
N GLU A 223 -3.41 10.31 16.57
CA GLU A 223 -2.67 11.51 16.14
C GLU A 223 -2.93 11.82 14.66
N PHE A 224 -3.00 10.80 13.81
CA PHE A 224 -3.36 10.97 12.40
C PHE A 224 -4.75 11.59 12.25
N THR A 225 -5.74 11.11 13.04
CA THR A 225 -7.10 11.66 13.03
C THR A 225 -7.13 13.10 13.50
N LYS A 226 -6.39 13.44 14.55
CA LYS A 226 -6.27 14.83 15.01
C LYS A 226 -5.68 15.74 13.94
N ALA A 227 -4.61 15.29 13.25
CA ALA A 227 -3.99 16.03 12.16
C ALA A 227 -4.97 16.29 11.00
N ILE A 228 -5.84 15.32 10.66
CA ILE A 228 -6.88 15.52 9.64
C ILE A 228 -7.77 16.70 10.00
N PHE A 229 -8.32 16.75 11.20
CA PHE A 229 -9.24 17.80 11.62
C PHE A 229 -8.54 19.14 11.84
N GLU A 230 -7.30 19.13 12.33
CA GLU A 230 -6.48 20.34 12.44
C GLU A 230 -6.23 20.98 11.06
N ILE A 231 -5.86 20.20 10.04
CA ILE A 231 -5.66 20.68 8.67
C ILE A 231 -6.98 21.20 8.06
N LEU A 232 -8.10 20.54 8.35
CA LEU A 232 -9.42 20.98 7.89
C LEU A 232 -9.96 22.22 8.65
N GLY A 233 -9.36 22.58 9.80
CA GLY A 233 -9.84 23.66 10.66
C GLY A 233 -11.13 23.32 11.42
N TRP A 234 -11.38 22.01 11.65
CA TRP A 234 -12.59 21.55 12.36
C TRP A 234 -12.29 21.27 13.83
N ASP A 235 -13.16 21.77 14.71
CA ASP A 235 -13.13 21.42 16.13
C ASP A 235 -13.95 20.13 16.36
N VAL A 236 -13.26 19.00 16.41
CA VAL A 236 -13.87 17.68 16.57
C VAL A 236 -13.29 16.97 17.79
N ASP A 237 -14.17 16.55 18.71
CA ASP A 237 -13.77 15.76 19.88
C ASP A 237 -13.42 14.32 19.44
N VAL A 238 -12.12 14.00 19.47
CA VAL A 238 -11.59 12.67 19.16
C VAL A 238 -11.14 12.02 20.45
N LYS A 239 -11.75 10.90 20.83
CA LYS A 239 -11.43 10.18 22.07
C LYS A 239 -10.39 9.08 21.80
N PRO A 240 -9.23 9.11 22.50
CA PRO A 240 -8.26 8.03 22.41
C PRO A 240 -8.79 6.78 23.11
N ILE A 241 -8.59 5.61 22.49
CA ILE A 241 -8.87 4.30 23.06
C ILE A 241 -7.67 3.38 22.90
N LYS A 242 -7.63 2.29 23.68
CA LYS A 242 -6.68 1.21 23.48
C LYS A 242 -7.19 0.24 22.40
N SER A 243 -6.28 -0.36 21.67
CA SER A 243 -6.60 -1.38 20.67
C SER A 243 -7.35 -2.58 21.26
N SER A 244 -7.09 -2.91 22.52
CA SER A 244 -7.78 -3.96 23.29
C SER A 244 -9.28 -3.70 23.51
N GLU A 245 -9.76 -2.46 23.35
CA GLU A 245 -11.18 -2.10 23.42
C GLU A 245 -11.93 -2.43 22.14
N LEU A 246 -11.21 -2.72 21.05
CA LEU A 246 -11.81 -3.12 19.78
C LEU A 246 -11.83 -4.64 19.66
N ASN A 247 -13.02 -5.19 19.47
CA ASN A 247 -13.18 -6.63 19.21
C ASN A 247 -12.87 -6.93 17.73
N ARG A 248 -11.58 -7.02 17.38
CA ARG A 248 -11.11 -7.35 16.03
C ARG A 248 -10.66 -8.80 15.96
N LEU A 249 -10.94 -9.48 14.83
CA LEU A 249 -10.54 -10.87 14.64
C LEU A 249 -9.03 -11.00 14.44
N ALA A 250 -8.46 -10.19 13.56
CA ALA A 250 -7.03 -10.20 13.29
C ALA A 250 -6.25 -9.41 14.35
N LYS A 251 -5.15 -9.96 14.81
CA LYS A 251 -4.15 -9.21 15.57
C LYS A 251 -3.51 -8.15 14.68
N ARG A 252 -3.21 -7.00 15.25
CA ARG A 252 -2.51 -5.91 14.54
C ARG A 252 -1.22 -5.56 15.26
N PRO A 253 -0.13 -5.32 14.53
CA PRO A 253 1.13 -4.86 15.12
C PRO A 253 0.91 -3.60 15.95
N ARG A 254 1.59 -3.51 17.10
CA ARG A 254 1.57 -2.31 17.91
C ARG A 254 2.32 -1.17 17.23
N VAL A 255 3.49 -1.45 16.66
CA VAL A 255 4.28 -0.52 15.87
C VAL A 255 4.56 -1.18 14.53
N SER A 256 3.88 -0.73 13.47
CA SER A 256 4.15 -1.20 12.11
C SER A 256 4.81 -0.15 11.22
N ALA A 257 5.29 0.93 11.84
CA ALA A 257 6.00 1.99 11.15
C ALA A 257 7.25 1.48 10.44
N LEU A 258 7.53 2.04 9.26
CA LEU A 258 8.66 1.66 8.41
C LEU A 258 9.64 2.83 8.24
N GLU A 259 10.93 2.50 8.08
CA GLU A 259 11.98 3.41 7.63
C GLU A 259 12.39 3.05 6.20
N ASN A 260 12.64 4.07 5.36
CA ASN A 260 13.01 3.93 3.95
C ASN A 260 14.55 3.93 3.76
N GLU A 261 15.30 3.08 4.47
CA GLU A 261 16.75 3.17 4.46
C GLU A 261 17.38 2.88 3.08
N LYS A 262 16.93 1.81 2.43
CA LYS A 262 17.45 1.45 1.10
C LYS A 262 17.01 2.45 0.02
N LEU A 263 15.81 2.98 0.14
CA LEU A 263 15.35 4.03 -0.76
C LEU A 263 16.23 5.27 -0.67
N LYS A 264 16.54 5.74 0.56
CA LYS A 264 17.45 6.87 0.82
C LYS A 264 18.85 6.60 0.27
N LYS A 265 19.39 5.39 0.47
CA LYS A 265 20.68 4.98 -0.11
C LYS A 265 20.69 4.99 -1.66
N SER A 266 19.52 4.88 -2.29
CA SER A 266 19.37 5.01 -3.75
C SER A 266 19.23 6.46 -4.23
N GLY A 267 19.31 7.44 -3.33
CA GLY A 267 19.20 8.87 -3.63
C GLY A 267 17.75 9.35 -3.80
N LEU A 268 16.78 8.57 -3.30
CA LEU A 268 15.36 8.90 -3.36
C LEU A 268 14.77 9.07 -1.95
N GLU A 269 13.88 10.02 -1.81
CA GLU A 269 13.21 10.33 -0.54
C GLU A 269 11.70 10.44 -0.74
N MET A 270 10.96 10.19 0.33
CA MET A 270 9.52 10.41 0.41
C MET A 270 9.24 11.66 1.23
N THR A 271 8.17 12.38 0.91
CA THR A 271 7.70 13.53 1.73
C THR A 271 7.29 13.08 3.14
N GLY A 272 7.27 14.03 4.09
CA GLY A 272 6.73 13.78 5.43
C GLY A 272 5.24 13.43 5.39
N TRP A 273 4.79 12.52 6.28
CA TRP A 273 3.39 12.07 6.28
C TRP A 273 2.39 13.22 6.48
N ARG A 274 2.76 14.24 7.25
CA ARG A 274 1.89 15.39 7.52
C ARG A 274 1.72 16.28 6.29
N GLU A 275 2.81 16.52 5.57
CA GLU A 275 2.81 17.27 4.31
C GLU A 275 2.02 16.52 3.23
N ALA A 276 2.21 15.20 3.12
CA ALA A 276 1.44 14.35 2.21
C ALA A 276 -0.05 14.34 2.53
N LEU A 277 -0.42 14.34 3.83
CA LEU A 277 -1.81 14.46 4.27
C LEU A 277 -2.40 15.83 3.89
N GLU A 278 -1.63 16.89 4.05
CA GLU A 278 -2.05 18.24 3.69
C GLU A 278 -2.28 18.36 2.16
N GLU A 279 -1.38 17.81 1.33
CA GLU A 279 -1.59 17.75 -0.12
C GLU A 279 -2.87 16.99 -0.47
N TYR A 280 -3.09 15.82 0.16
CA TYR A 280 -4.30 15.03 -0.05
C TYR A 280 -5.59 15.79 0.30
N LEU A 281 -5.62 16.46 1.46
CA LEU A 281 -6.79 17.20 1.94
C LEU A 281 -7.03 18.51 1.19
N ASN A 282 -5.98 19.12 0.62
CA ASN A 282 -6.09 20.32 -0.23
C ASN A 282 -6.56 20.01 -1.66
N GLY A 283 -6.65 18.74 -2.07
CA GLY A 283 -7.23 18.36 -3.35
C GLY A 283 -8.70 18.80 -3.48
N GLU A 284 -9.19 18.97 -4.69
CA GLU A 284 -10.52 19.55 -5.01
C GLU A 284 -11.70 18.98 -4.19
N ARG A 285 -11.62 17.69 -3.81
CA ARG A 285 -12.69 17.01 -3.07
C ARG A 285 -12.87 17.55 -1.65
N TYR A 286 -11.80 18.02 -1.01
CA TYR A 286 -11.82 18.45 0.39
C TYR A 286 -11.69 19.96 0.56
N PHE A 287 -11.32 20.68 -0.50
CA PHE A 287 -11.24 22.14 -0.48
C PHE A 287 -12.59 22.80 -0.17
N GLN A 288 -13.68 22.21 -0.68
CA GLN A 288 -15.04 22.68 -0.36
C GLN A 288 -15.44 22.43 1.10
N LEU A 289 -14.79 21.49 1.80
CA LEU A 289 -15.06 21.18 3.20
C LEU A 289 -14.41 22.17 4.19
N LYS A 290 -13.38 22.90 3.75
CA LYS A 290 -12.73 23.95 4.57
C LYS A 290 -13.57 25.23 4.67
N ALA A 291 -14.56 25.40 3.80
CA ALA A 291 -15.36 26.63 3.67
C ALA A 291 -16.72 26.59 4.41
N GLU A 292 -17.10 25.43 4.98
CA GLU A 292 -18.29 25.26 5.82
C GLU A 292 -17.91 25.21 7.32
#